data_0139a6346004aaa879265dd7344a9799
#
_entry.id   0139a6346004aaa879265dd7344a9799
#
_cell.length_a   1.000
_cell.length_b   1.000
_cell.length_c   1.000
_cell.angle_alpha   90.00
_cell.angle_beta   90.00
_cell.angle_gamma   90.00
#
_symmetry.space_group_name_H-M   'P 1'
#
loop_
_entity.id
_entity.type
_entity.pdbx_description
1 polymer ?
#
loop_
_entity_poly.entity_id
_entity_poly.type
_entity_poly.pdbx_seq_one_letter_code
_entity_poly.pdbx_strand_id
1 'polypeptide(L)'
;MLTRFYERIEAEVSLYWHNKRNRQGVVSPDAQIFHIVRDVLPADIYRAALASLDGLGANWYRSNTPWRDGAAIGGHELRDLPGTGWLEYLSSEAFLAQVRSATGIENLQYVPDEDTNRLSLLQYLGSEAATGDGIDWHVDGSIYLGQRWAGILTLIEETDEASAKLELSPNDEVTTLPKAGLPNSLVLFRGDHVQHRVRPMNPGEHRVVLSLLFSDWPVRTMNPFLRRYQSGINQIFYGNPD
;
A
#
# COMPACT_ATOMS: atom_id res chain seq x y z
N MET A 1 -31.32 -6.49 -12.87
CA MET A 1 -31.37 -5.75 -11.59
C MET A 1 -31.26 -6.70 -10.40
N LEU A 2 -32.05 -7.77 -10.32
CA LEU A 2 -31.98 -8.77 -9.22
C LEU A 2 -30.62 -9.46 -9.11
N THR A 3 -29.97 -9.84 -10.21
CA THR A 3 -28.67 -10.52 -10.22
C THR A 3 -27.59 -9.69 -9.52
N ARG A 4 -27.47 -8.40 -9.86
CA ARG A 4 -26.51 -7.49 -9.22
C ARG A 4 -26.78 -7.29 -7.73
N PHE A 5 -28.01 -7.41 -7.28
CA PHE A 5 -28.39 -7.32 -5.89
C PHE A 5 -27.92 -8.55 -5.11
N TYR A 6 -28.10 -9.75 -5.68
CA TYR A 6 -27.60 -10.99 -5.06
C TYR A 6 -26.09 -11.04 -5.01
N GLU A 7 -25.40 -10.69 -6.10
CA GLU A 7 -23.93 -10.58 -6.14
C GLU A 7 -23.39 -9.65 -5.04
N ARG A 8 -24.06 -8.52 -4.81
CA ARG A 8 -23.68 -7.60 -3.75
C ARG A 8 -23.87 -8.18 -2.36
N ILE A 9 -24.97 -8.87 -2.08
CA ILE A 9 -25.21 -9.52 -0.79
C ILE A 9 -24.15 -10.59 -0.54
N GLU A 10 -23.87 -11.41 -1.53
CA GLU A 10 -22.86 -12.46 -1.46
C GLU A 10 -21.48 -11.89 -1.16
N ALA A 11 -21.11 -10.80 -1.83
CA ALA A 11 -19.86 -10.09 -1.59
C ALA A 11 -19.79 -9.48 -0.18
N GLU A 12 -20.86 -8.86 0.33
CA GLU A 12 -20.91 -8.33 1.71
C GLU A 12 -20.72 -9.44 2.76
N VAL A 13 -21.38 -10.58 2.57
CA VAL A 13 -21.24 -11.74 3.46
C VAL A 13 -19.82 -12.31 3.38
N SER A 14 -19.28 -12.46 2.18
CA SER A 14 -17.93 -12.93 1.95
C SER A 14 -16.90 -12.01 2.61
N LEU A 15 -17.01 -10.70 2.42
CA LEU A 15 -16.14 -9.69 3.02
C LEU A 15 -16.20 -9.74 4.55
N TYR A 16 -17.40 -9.88 5.14
CA TYR A 16 -17.54 -10.00 6.59
C TYR A 16 -16.82 -11.21 7.13
N TRP A 17 -16.99 -12.38 6.50
CA TRP A 17 -16.33 -13.60 6.93
C TRP A 17 -14.83 -13.56 6.68
N HIS A 18 -14.40 -12.96 5.57
CA HIS A 18 -13.02 -12.73 5.26
C HIS A 18 -12.34 -11.92 6.38
N ASN A 19 -12.82 -10.72 6.69
CA ASN A 19 -12.25 -9.89 7.76
C ASN A 19 -12.34 -10.56 9.15
N LYS A 20 -13.35 -11.40 9.42
CA LYS A 20 -13.50 -12.09 10.69
C LYS A 20 -12.55 -13.29 10.85
N ARG A 21 -12.31 -14.01 9.77
CA ARG A 21 -11.47 -15.24 9.76
C ARG A 21 -10.02 -14.93 9.45
N ASN A 22 -9.79 -13.83 8.80
CA ASN A 22 -8.54 -13.59 8.10
C ASN A 22 -7.50 -12.95 8.99
N ARG A 23 -6.88 -13.78 9.73
CA ARG A 23 -5.53 -13.46 10.18
C ARG A 23 -4.46 -14.26 9.41
N GLN A 24 -4.87 -15.14 8.52
CA GLN A 24 -4.01 -15.94 7.66
C GLN A 24 -4.82 -16.37 6.44
N GLY A 25 -4.66 -15.65 5.32
CA GLY A 25 -5.26 -16.04 4.04
C GLY A 25 -4.50 -17.21 3.44
N VAL A 26 -5.18 -18.29 3.13
CA VAL A 26 -4.62 -19.35 2.28
C VAL A 26 -4.74 -18.85 0.84
N VAL A 27 -3.61 -18.51 0.23
CA VAL A 27 -3.54 -18.22 -1.21
C VAL A 27 -3.49 -19.55 -1.94
N SER A 28 -4.23 -19.66 -3.07
CA SER A 28 -4.12 -20.85 -3.92
C SER A 28 -2.65 -21.03 -4.31
N PRO A 29 -2.10 -22.26 -4.26
CA PRO A 29 -0.72 -22.52 -4.64
C PRO A 29 -0.34 -22.07 -6.06
N ASP A 30 -1.35 -22.00 -6.95
CA ASP A 30 -1.19 -21.60 -8.34
C ASP A 30 -1.40 -20.10 -8.58
N ALA A 31 -1.79 -19.34 -7.55
CA ALA A 31 -1.99 -17.91 -7.70
C ALA A 31 -0.65 -17.16 -7.65
N GLN A 32 -0.40 -16.33 -8.64
CA GLN A 32 0.70 -15.38 -8.57
C GLN A 32 0.39 -14.35 -7.47
N ILE A 33 1.17 -14.38 -6.41
CA ILE A 33 0.88 -13.74 -5.14
C ILE A 33 1.28 -12.28 -5.15
N PHE A 34 2.31 -11.97 -5.93
CA PHE A 34 2.79 -10.61 -6.12
C PHE A 34 3.38 -10.42 -7.52
N HIS A 35 3.39 -9.18 -7.95
CA HIS A 35 3.98 -8.74 -9.22
C HIS A 35 4.99 -7.63 -8.93
N ILE A 36 6.05 -7.56 -9.72
CA ILE A 36 6.99 -6.45 -9.69
C ILE A 36 6.98 -5.79 -11.07
N VAL A 37 6.48 -4.56 -11.12
CA VAL A 37 6.50 -3.72 -12.33
C VAL A 37 7.65 -2.74 -12.20
N ARG A 38 8.71 -2.94 -12.99
CA ARG A 38 9.91 -2.11 -12.96
C ARG A 38 9.74 -0.86 -13.81
N ASP A 39 10.50 0.19 -13.47
CA ASP A 39 10.53 1.46 -14.21
C ASP A 39 9.12 2.00 -14.49
N VAL A 40 8.27 1.92 -13.45
CA VAL A 40 6.85 2.21 -13.58
C VAL A 40 6.55 3.67 -13.81
N LEU A 41 7.43 4.60 -13.32
CA LEU A 41 7.36 6.02 -13.63
C LEU A 41 8.34 6.35 -14.77
N PRO A 42 7.94 7.20 -15.74
CA PRO A 42 8.88 7.84 -16.66
C PRO A 42 10.02 8.54 -15.90
N ALA A 43 11.20 8.57 -16.47
CA ALA A 43 12.42 9.03 -15.77
C ALA A 43 12.33 10.50 -15.30
N ASP A 44 11.62 11.37 -16.01
CA ASP A 44 11.36 12.74 -15.62
C ASP A 44 10.36 12.84 -14.46
N ILE A 45 9.30 12.04 -14.48
CA ILE A 45 8.31 11.92 -13.39
C ILE A 45 8.98 11.39 -12.13
N TYR A 46 9.80 10.33 -12.25
CA TYR A 46 10.53 9.78 -11.10
C TYR A 46 11.50 10.79 -10.48
N ARG A 47 12.23 11.55 -11.30
CA ARG A 47 13.11 12.64 -10.81
C ARG A 47 12.31 13.75 -10.11
N ALA A 48 11.15 14.13 -10.66
CA ALA A 48 10.29 15.11 -10.03
C ALA A 48 9.76 14.61 -8.67
N ALA A 49 9.39 13.31 -8.58
CA ALA A 49 8.99 12.68 -7.32
C ALA A 49 10.10 12.79 -6.27
N LEU A 50 11.33 12.39 -6.60
CA LEU A 50 12.47 12.47 -5.67
C LEU A 50 12.74 13.90 -5.23
N ALA A 51 12.76 14.85 -6.16
CA ALA A 51 13.01 16.26 -5.84
C ALA A 51 11.94 16.89 -4.93
N SER A 52 10.72 16.37 -4.96
CA SER A 52 9.65 16.88 -4.10
C SER A 52 9.79 16.47 -2.64
N LEU A 53 10.50 15.37 -2.34
CA LEU A 53 10.60 14.82 -0.99
C LEU A 53 11.26 15.78 0.01
N ASP A 54 12.26 16.55 -0.43
CA ASP A 54 12.97 17.52 0.43
C ASP A 54 12.05 18.63 0.96
N GLY A 55 11.01 18.97 0.20
CA GLY A 55 10.03 20.01 0.57
C GLY A 55 8.95 19.54 1.56
N LEU A 56 8.86 18.25 1.85
CA LEU A 56 7.75 17.68 2.64
C LEU A 56 7.96 17.78 4.16
N GLY A 57 9.14 18.13 4.62
CA GLY A 57 9.63 18.11 6.01
C GLY A 57 8.60 18.16 7.14
N ALA A 58 7.87 19.28 7.27
CA ALA A 58 6.93 19.49 8.37
C ALA A 58 5.56 18.76 8.22
N ASN A 59 5.30 18.17 7.06
CA ASN A 59 3.99 17.56 6.74
C ASN A 59 3.91 16.07 7.11
N TRP A 60 5.01 15.49 7.56
CA TRP A 60 5.01 14.09 7.97
C TRP A 60 4.28 13.89 9.29
N TYR A 61 3.21 13.12 9.27
CA TYR A 61 2.56 12.61 10.47
C TYR A 61 3.27 11.35 10.97
N ARG A 62 3.84 11.40 12.17
CA ARG A 62 4.56 10.28 12.74
C ARG A 62 3.66 9.45 13.64
N SER A 63 3.56 8.16 13.34
CA SER A 63 2.89 7.18 14.19
C SER A 63 3.92 6.32 14.93
N ASN A 64 3.66 6.10 16.22
CA ASN A 64 4.43 5.19 17.06
C ASN A 64 3.42 4.29 17.78
N THR A 65 3.34 3.03 17.36
CA THR A 65 2.44 2.02 17.91
C THR A 65 3.23 0.74 18.15
N PRO A 66 2.72 -0.22 18.96
CA PRO A 66 3.44 -1.47 19.19
C PRO A 66 3.73 -2.30 17.94
N TRP A 67 3.04 -2.05 16.83
CA TRP A 67 3.15 -2.80 15.57
C TRP A 67 3.65 -1.99 14.39
N ARG A 68 3.76 -0.66 14.54
CA ARG A 68 4.27 0.22 13.48
C ARG A 68 4.90 1.46 14.04
N ASP A 69 6.14 1.72 13.61
CA ASP A 69 6.83 3.01 13.71
C ASP A 69 7.10 3.53 12.30
N GLY A 70 6.87 4.82 12.08
CA GLY A 70 7.11 5.45 10.79
C GLY A 70 6.37 6.75 10.63
N ALA A 71 6.65 7.44 9.54
CA ALA A 71 5.96 8.66 9.16
C ALA A 71 5.12 8.47 7.90
N ALA A 72 4.04 9.22 7.77
CA ALA A 72 3.16 9.15 6.62
C ALA A 72 2.58 10.53 6.27
N ILE A 73 2.25 10.70 4.98
CA ILE A 73 1.40 11.80 4.51
C ILE A 73 0.23 11.14 3.78
N GLY A 74 -1.00 11.38 4.23
CA GLY A 74 -2.21 10.84 3.61
C GLY A 74 -2.47 11.44 2.23
N GLY A 75 -3.19 10.69 1.37
CA GLY A 75 -3.36 11.06 -0.03
C GLY A 75 -4.00 12.41 -0.28
N HIS A 76 -4.94 12.85 0.57
CA HIS A 76 -5.56 14.17 0.45
C HIS A 76 -4.55 15.28 0.71
N GLU A 77 -3.84 15.21 1.82
CA GLU A 77 -2.81 16.20 2.19
C GLU A 77 -1.68 16.20 1.17
N LEU A 78 -1.23 15.01 0.74
CA LEU A 78 -0.12 14.88 -0.19
C LEU A 78 -0.38 15.61 -1.53
N ARG A 79 -1.61 15.56 -2.05
CA ARG A 79 -1.97 16.21 -3.32
C ARG A 79 -1.96 17.72 -3.26
N ASP A 80 -2.20 18.29 -2.08
CA ASP A 80 -2.26 19.73 -1.86
C ASP A 80 -0.88 20.34 -1.61
N LEU A 81 0.17 19.51 -1.48
CA LEU A 81 1.52 20.00 -1.22
C LEU A 81 2.22 20.52 -2.48
N PRO A 82 3.03 21.58 -2.37
CA PRO A 82 3.83 22.08 -3.49
C PRO A 82 4.77 21.00 -4.05
N GLY A 83 4.92 20.97 -5.36
CA GLY A 83 5.86 20.06 -6.05
C GLY A 83 5.35 18.63 -6.27
N THR A 84 4.11 18.33 -5.86
CA THR A 84 3.53 16.97 -5.98
C THR A 84 2.75 16.75 -7.29
N GLY A 85 2.82 17.64 -8.26
CA GLY A 85 2.13 17.52 -9.56
C GLY A 85 2.44 16.23 -10.33
N TRP A 86 3.57 15.57 -10.03
CA TRP A 86 3.91 14.24 -10.58
C TRP A 86 2.91 13.13 -10.17
N LEU A 87 2.12 13.34 -9.12
CA LEU A 87 1.05 12.41 -8.69
C LEU A 87 -0.09 12.31 -9.71
N GLU A 88 -0.25 13.31 -10.59
CA GLU A 88 -1.23 13.27 -11.68
C GLU A 88 -0.96 12.10 -12.62
N TYR A 89 0.33 11.78 -12.85
CA TYR A 89 0.68 10.61 -13.66
C TYR A 89 0.16 9.31 -13.04
N LEU A 90 0.29 9.14 -11.73
CA LEU A 90 -0.23 7.95 -11.03
C LEU A 90 -1.75 7.83 -11.11
N SER A 91 -2.46 8.95 -11.21
CA SER A 91 -3.92 8.97 -11.38
C SER A 91 -4.37 8.80 -12.84
N SER A 92 -3.44 8.71 -13.78
CA SER A 92 -3.74 8.60 -15.21
C SER A 92 -4.18 7.18 -15.61
N GLU A 93 -5.02 7.10 -16.65
CA GLU A 93 -5.36 5.80 -17.24
C GLU A 93 -4.12 5.13 -17.89
N ALA A 94 -3.14 5.90 -18.33
CA ALA A 94 -1.89 5.37 -18.88
C ALA A 94 -1.11 4.54 -17.83
N PHE A 95 -0.97 5.06 -16.61
CA PHE A 95 -0.35 4.34 -15.52
C PHE A 95 -1.14 3.06 -15.16
N LEU A 96 -2.46 3.18 -15.02
CA LEU A 96 -3.31 2.05 -14.68
C LEU A 96 -3.29 0.96 -15.76
N ALA A 97 -3.31 1.35 -17.04
CA ALA A 97 -3.19 0.43 -18.17
C ALA A 97 -1.82 -0.29 -18.18
N GLN A 98 -0.73 0.42 -17.86
CA GLN A 98 0.60 -0.18 -17.71
C GLN A 98 0.61 -1.24 -16.62
N VAL A 99 0.04 -0.95 -15.44
CA VAL A 99 -0.04 -1.90 -14.32
C VAL A 99 -0.90 -3.10 -14.70
N ARG A 100 -2.08 -2.90 -15.28
CA ARG A 100 -2.95 -4.00 -15.76
C ARG A 100 -2.23 -4.90 -16.75
N SER A 101 -1.57 -4.31 -17.74
CA SER A 101 -0.83 -5.05 -18.75
C SER A 101 0.33 -5.87 -18.20
N ALA A 102 1.07 -5.28 -17.23
CA ALA A 102 2.22 -5.95 -16.62
C ALA A 102 1.83 -7.07 -15.65
N THR A 103 0.65 -6.99 -15.06
CA THR A 103 0.19 -7.94 -14.02
C THR A 103 -0.84 -8.94 -14.53
N GLY A 104 -1.49 -8.68 -15.66
CA GLY A 104 -2.61 -9.48 -16.18
C GLY A 104 -3.92 -9.29 -15.40
N ILE A 105 -3.99 -8.32 -14.48
CA ILE A 105 -5.19 -8.05 -13.67
C ILE A 105 -6.06 -7.03 -14.42
N GLU A 106 -6.90 -7.51 -15.34
CA GLU A 106 -7.65 -6.66 -16.26
C GLU A 106 -8.62 -5.68 -15.56
N ASN A 107 -9.24 -6.11 -14.47
CA ASN A 107 -10.25 -5.32 -13.74
C ASN A 107 -9.66 -4.47 -12.62
N LEU A 108 -8.33 -4.33 -12.54
CA LEU A 108 -7.68 -3.53 -11.51
C LEU A 108 -8.11 -2.07 -11.63
N GLN A 109 -8.57 -1.49 -10.54
CA GLN A 109 -9.00 -0.10 -10.44
C GLN A 109 -8.48 0.50 -9.14
N TYR A 110 -8.27 1.80 -9.11
CA TYR A 110 -8.11 2.49 -7.85
C TYR A 110 -9.39 2.41 -7.01
N VAL A 111 -9.21 2.37 -5.69
CA VAL A 111 -10.32 2.68 -4.78
C VAL A 111 -10.74 4.15 -4.93
N PRO A 112 -11.94 4.54 -4.45
CA PRO A 112 -12.44 5.91 -4.56
C PRO A 112 -11.46 6.97 -4.05
N ASP A 113 -11.49 8.15 -4.65
CA ASP A 113 -10.59 9.28 -4.33
C ASP A 113 -10.71 9.76 -2.88
N GLU A 114 -11.87 9.54 -2.26
CA GLU A 114 -12.16 9.90 -0.88
C GLU A 114 -11.48 8.98 0.14
N ASP A 115 -10.80 7.92 -0.30
CA ASP A 115 -10.06 7.03 0.61
C ASP A 115 -8.63 7.52 0.76
N THR A 116 -8.26 7.91 1.97
CA THR A 116 -6.89 8.36 2.31
C THR A 116 -5.83 7.31 1.94
N ASN A 117 -6.19 6.02 1.99
CA ASN A 117 -5.28 4.93 1.63
C ASN A 117 -5.13 4.73 0.11
N ARG A 118 -5.94 5.39 -0.72
CA ARG A 118 -5.83 5.26 -2.18
C ARG A 118 -4.41 5.55 -2.65
N LEU A 119 -3.78 6.53 -2.01
CA LEU A 119 -2.41 6.96 -2.29
C LEU A 119 -1.87 7.62 -1.02
N SER A 120 -0.78 7.10 -0.47
CA SER A 120 -0.14 7.64 0.72
C SER A 120 1.38 7.54 0.59
N LEU A 121 2.08 8.55 1.03
CA LEU A 121 3.54 8.53 1.11
C LEU A 121 3.95 8.05 2.49
N LEU A 122 4.86 7.07 2.54
CA LEU A 122 5.35 6.46 3.78
C LEU A 122 6.86 6.62 3.85
N GLN A 123 7.37 6.99 5.04
CA GLN A 123 8.80 7.11 5.33
C GLN A 123 9.16 6.25 6.53
N TYR A 124 10.30 5.58 6.41
CA TYR A 124 10.92 4.78 7.46
C TYR A 124 12.38 5.19 7.62
N LEU A 125 12.79 5.49 8.85
CA LEU A 125 14.13 5.97 9.19
C LEU A 125 14.77 5.04 10.20
N GLY A 126 16.09 4.83 10.06
CA GLY A 126 16.91 4.19 11.08
C GLY A 126 17.11 5.07 12.31
N SER A 127 17.43 4.46 13.44
CA SER A 127 17.68 5.15 14.70
C SER A 127 18.91 4.59 15.39
N GLU A 128 19.76 5.49 15.92
CA GLU A 128 20.90 5.14 16.77
C GLU A 128 20.50 4.83 18.22
N ALA A 129 19.38 5.41 18.66
CA ALA A 129 18.98 5.39 20.07
C ALA A 129 17.88 4.35 20.39
N ALA A 130 17.22 3.82 19.37
CA ALA A 130 16.08 2.91 19.51
C ALA A 130 16.00 1.95 18.31
N THR A 131 15.04 1.04 18.33
CA THR A 131 14.66 0.28 17.15
C THR A 131 14.21 1.27 16.07
N GLY A 132 14.76 1.13 14.86
CA GLY A 132 14.35 1.96 13.73
C GLY A 132 12.91 1.68 13.28
N ASP A 133 12.40 2.55 12.43
CA ASP A 133 11.06 2.45 11.89
C ASP A 133 10.82 1.13 11.15
N GLY A 134 9.61 0.64 11.25
CA GLY A 134 9.16 -0.59 10.60
C GLY A 134 7.68 -0.84 10.81
N ILE A 135 7.19 -1.93 10.26
CA ILE A 135 5.83 -2.42 10.50
C ILE A 135 5.87 -3.95 10.64
N ASP A 136 5.23 -4.45 11.67
CA ASP A 136 5.23 -5.87 11.99
C ASP A 136 4.35 -6.70 11.03
N TRP A 137 4.44 -8.03 11.10
CA TRP A 137 3.66 -8.94 10.28
C TRP A 137 2.16 -8.68 10.39
N HIS A 138 1.52 -8.40 9.27
CA HIS A 138 0.07 -8.14 9.20
C HIS A 138 -0.49 -8.50 7.83
N VAL A 139 -1.80 -8.57 7.75
CA VAL A 139 -2.58 -8.50 6.52
C VAL A 139 -3.43 -7.25 6.59
N ASP A 140 -3.69 -6.66 5.44
CA ASP A 140 -4.54 -5.48 5.36
C ASP A 140 -6.02 -5.83 5.58
N GLY A 141 -6.72 -5.03 6.34
CA GLY A 141 -8.19 -5.05 6.35
C GLY A 141 -8.76 -4.53 5.03
N SER A 142 -9.94 -4.99 4.63
CA SER A 142 -10.63 -4.45 3.46
C SER A 142 -12.03 -3.96 3.81
N ILE A 143 -12.41 -2.84 3.20
CA ILE A 143 -13.78 -2.30 3.22
C ILE A 143 -14.40 -2.31 1.82
N TYR A 144 -13.71 -2.88 0.84
CA TYR A 144 -14.17 -3.01 -0.54
C TYR A 144 -14.66 -4.42 -0.82
N LEU A 145 -15.72 -4.55 -1.64
CA LEU A 145 -16.34 -5.84 -1.96
C LEU A 145 -15.47 -6.70 -2.85
N GLY A 146 -14.59 -6.09 -3.63
CA GLY A 146 -13.59 -6.80 -4.44
C GLY A 146 -12.34 -7.17 -3.67
N GLN A 147 -11.44 -7.82 -4.37
CA GLN A 147 -10.11 -8.16 -3.89
C GLN A 147 -9.31 -6.88 -3.61
N ARG A 148 -8.60 -6.86 -2.49
CA ARG A 148 -7.72 -5.75 -2.13
C ARG A 148 -6.31 -6.02 -2.66
N TRP A 149 -5.82 -5.11 -3.48
CA TRP A 149 -4.47 -5.11 -3.98
C TRP A 149 -3.69 -3.93 -3.38
N ALA A 150 -2.63 -4.24 -2.65
CA ALA A 150 -1.68 -3.26 -2.14
C ALA A 150 -0.55 -3.07 -3.16
N GLY A 151 -0.30 -1.84 -3.55
CA GLY A 151 0.80 -1.46 -4.41
C GLY A 151 1.82 -0.65 -3.61
N ILE A 152 3.07 -1.10 -3.57
CA ILE A 152 4.17 -0.38 -2.95
C ILE A 152 5.13 0.09 -4.04
N LEU A 153 5.07 1.37 -4.37
CA LEU A 153 6.01 2.02 -5.29
C LEU A 153 7.19 2.55 -4.50
N THR A 154 8.35 1.97 -4.71
CA THR A 154 9.58 2.37 -4.01
C THR A 154 10.18 3.61 -4.66
N LEU A 155 10.32 4.70 -3.91
CA LEU A 155 11.05 5.90 -4.32
C LEU A 155 12.50 5.85 -3.85
N ILE A 156 12.73 5.55 -2.57
CA ILE A 156 14.04 5.43 -1.94
C ILE A 156 14.10 4.10 -1.18
N GLU A 157 15.19 3.37 -1.34
CA GLU A 157 15.53 2.16 -0.58
C GLU A 157 17.05 2.19 -0.26
N GLU A 158 17.46 3.10 0.61
CA GLU A 158 18.84 3.26 1.08
C GLU A 158 19.03 2.41 2.32
N THR A 159 19.40 1.16 2.12
CA THR A 159 19.55 0.15 3.18
C THR A 159 20.87 -0.61 3.00
N ASP A 160 21.43 -1.12 4.07
CA ASP A 160 22.75 -1.79 4.05
C ASP A 160 22.67 -3.21 3.45
N GLU A 161 21.49 -3.82 3.48
CA GLU A 161 21.30 -5.19 3.05
C GLU A 161 21.06 -5.30 1.53
N ALA A 162 21.38 -6.46 0.96
CA ALA A 162 21.08 -6.77 -0.45
C ALA A 162 19.58 -7.02 -0.70
N SER A 163 18.82 -7.38 0.34
CA SER A 163 17.38 -7.55 0.28
C SER A 163 16.64 -6.29 0.72
N ALA A 164 15.47 -6.06 0.13
CA ALA A 164 14.57 -5.00 0.54
C ALA A 164 14.07 -5.20 1.98
N LYS A 165 13.64 -4.12 2.61
CA LYS A 165 12.99 -4.18 3.93
C LYS A 165 11.57 -4.70 3.87
N LEU A 166 10.89 -4.62 2.72
CA LEU A 166 9.60 -5.26 2.50
C LEU A 166 9.77 -6.77 2.37
N GLU A 167 9.10 -7.51 3.22
CA GLU A 167 8.99 -8.97 3.16
C GLU A 167 7.53 -9.38 2.98
N LEU A 168 7.32 -10.41 2.17
CA LEU A 168 6.03 -11.03 1.93
C LEU A 168 6.08 -12.46 2.46
N SER A 169 4.99 -12.94 3.07
CA SER A 169 4.90 -14.33 3.53
C SER A 169 3.64 -15.00 2.98
N PRO A 170 3.69 -15.39 1.71
CA PRO A 170 2.65 -16.23 1.14
C PRO A 170 2.76 -17.65 1.71
N ASN A 171 1.63 -18.20 2.18
CA ASN A 171 1.56 -19.58 2.70
C ASN A 171 2.61 -19.88 3.79
N ASP A 172 2.88 -18.93 4.68
CA ASP A 172 3.84 -19.00 5.78
C ASP A 172 5.33 -19.10 5.36
N GLU A 173 5.64 -18.95 4.07
CA GLU A 173 7.01 -18.90 3.57
C GLU A 173 7.45 -17.44 3.34
N VAL A 174 8.50 -17.03 4.02
CA VAL A 174 9.03 -15.66 3.88
C VAL A 174 9.75 -15.50 2.54
N THR A 175 9.25 -14.58 1.73
CA THR A 175 9.87 -14.16 0.48
C THR A 175 10.48 -12.78 0.66
N THR A 176 11.79 -12.69 0.43
CA THR A 176 12.52 -11.42 0.40
C THR A 176 12.69 -10.94 -1.04
N LEU A 177 12.57 -9.64 -1.23
CA LEU A 177 12.76 -9.02 -2.54
C LEU A 177 14.20 -8.51 -2.68
N PRO A 178 14.85 -8.63 -3.85
CA PRO A 178 16.15 -8.03 -4.06
C PRO A 178 16.03 -6.49 -4.03
N LYS A 179 16.91 -5.80 -3.30
CA LYS A 179 16.95 -4.34 -3.28
C LYS A 179 17.30 -3.76 -4.66
N ALA A 180 18.18 -4.44 -5.38
CA ALA A 180 18.58 -4.01 -6.73
C ALA A 180 17.40 -3.93 -7.68
N GLY A 181 17.17 -2.74 -8.24
CA GLY A 181 16.07 -2.46 -9.16
C GLY A 181 14.69 -2.31 -8.48
N LEU A 182 14.62 -2.09 -7.16
CA LEU A 182 13.37 -1.70 -6.49
C LEU A 182 13.05 -0.21 -6.63
N PRO A 183 14.00 0.75 -6.54
CA PRO A 183 13.70 2.14 -6.85
C PRO A 183 13.01 2.26 -8.21
N ASN A 184 11.93 3.06 -8.28
CA ASN A 184 11.01 3.17 -9.42
C ASN A 184 10.30 1.85 -9.80
N SER A 185 10.14 0.91 -8.86
CA SER A 185 9.35 -0.31 -9.09
C SER A 185 8.12 -0.35 -8.21
N LEU A 186 7.03 -0.86 -8.77
CA LEU A 186 5.79 -1.14 -8.06
C LEU A 186 5.73 -2.63 -7.70
N VAL A 187 5.70 -2.95 -6.42
CA VAL A 187 5.37 -4.29 -5.91
C VAL A 187 3.88 -4.32 -5.64
N LEU A 188 3.13 -5.11 -6.40
CA LEU A 188 1.68 -5.26 -6.26
C LEU A 188 1.36 -6.65 -5.71
N PHE A 189 0.60 -6.73 -4.63
CA PHE A 189 0.23 -8.00 -3.99
C PHE A 189 -1.16 -7.97 -3.35
N ARG A 190 -1.71 -9.14 -3.06
CA ARG A 190 -2.99 -9.29 -2.34
C ARG A 190 -2.81 -8.93 -0.86
N GLY A 191 -2.92 -7.64 -0.53
CA GLY A 191 -2.71 -7.13 0.82
C GLY A 191 -3.63 -7.76 1.87
N ASP A 192 -4.83 -8.13 1.47
CA ASP A 192 -5.82 -8.79 2.32
C ASP A 192 -5.60 -10.30 2.52
N HIS A 193 -4.62 -10.91 1.86
CA HIS A 193 -4.32 -12.35 1.92
C HIS A 193 -2.86 -12.65 2.26
N VAL A 194 -1.94 -11.85 1.77
CA VAL A 194 -0.51 -12.07 1.95
C VAL A 194 -0.04 -11.35 3.20
N GLN A 195 0.46 -12.09 4.18
CA GLN A 195 1.16 -11.48 5.31
C GLN A 195 2.38 -10.73 4.79
N HIS A 196 2.58 -9.53 5.29
CA HIS A 196 3.70 -8.70 4.90
C HIS A 196 4.17 -7.83 6.06
N ARG A 197 5.44 -7.42 5.99
CA ARG A 197 6.04 -6.51 6.96
C ARG A 197 7.08 -5.61 6.31
N VAL A 198 7.46 -4.56 7.01
CA VAL A 198 8.69 -3.80 6.76
C VAL A 198 9.62 -4.06 7.94
N ARG A 199 10.76 -4.72 7.68
CA ARG A 199 11.75 -4.94 8.73
C ARG A 199 12.24 -3.61 9.30
N PRO A 200 12.56 -3.54 10.60
CA PRO A 200 13.08 -2.33 11.21
C PRO A 200 14.30 -1.79 10.44
N MET A 201 14.36 -0.47 10.30
CA MET A 201 15.50 0.22 9.71
C MET A 201 16.70 0.19 10.67
N ASN A 202 17.90 -0.12 10.15
CA ASN A 202 19.13 0.04 10.89
C ASN A 202 19.55 1.53 10.94
N PRO A 203 20.45 1.92 11.87
CA PRO A 203 20.98 3.27 11.88
C PRO A 203 21.53 3.69 10.51
N GLY A 204 21.17 4.90 10.07
CA GLY A 204 21.58 5.45 8.78
C GLY A 204 20.74 4.99 7.58
N GLU A 205 19.88 3.98 7.74
CA GLU A 205 19.01 3.54 6.66
C GLU A 205 17.80 4.49 6.46
N HIS A 206 17.38 4.63 5.20
CA HIS A 206 16.25 5.47 4.80
C HIS A 206 15.44 4.79 3.69
N ARG A 207 14.14 4.75 3.90
CA ARG A 207 13.20 4.20 2.91
C ARG A 207 11.99 5.11 2.74
N VAL A 208 11.64 5.42 1.48
CA VAL A 208 10.43 6.18 1.13
C VAL A 208 9.67 5.42 0.06
N VAL A 209 8.39 5.22 0.28
CA VAL A 209 7.51 4.53 -0.66
C VAL A 209 6.16 5.22 -0.78
N LEU A 210 5.52 5.08 -1.94
CA LEU A 210 4.09 5.32 -2.08
C LEU A 210 3.34 4.00 -1.89
N SER A 211 2.38 4.03 -0.99
CA SER A 211 1.37 2.99 -0.85
C SER A 211 0.16 3.36 -1.72
N LEU A 212 -0.18 2.48 -2.64
CA LEU A 212 -1.30 2.61 -3.58
C LEU A 212 -2.32 1.52 -3.28
N LEU A 213 -3.59 1.87 -3.27
CA LEU A 213 -4.65 0.91 -3.00
C LEU A 213 -5.54 0.71 -4.22
N PHE A 214 -5.63 -0.55 -4.64
CA PHE A 214 -6.46 -0.97 -5.77
C PHE A 214 -7.46 -2.05 -5.35
N SER A 215 -8.51 -2.21 -6.16
CA SER A 215 -9.46 -3.31 -6.08
C SER A 215 -9.97 -3.67 -7.48
N ASP A 216 -10.38 -4.91 -7.69
CA ASP A 216 -11.09 -5.33 -8.90
C ASP A 216 -12.59 -4.99 -8.85
N TRP A 217 -13.10 -4.67 -7.66
CA TRP A 217 -14.46 -4.15 -7.44
C TRP A 217 -14.46 -3.15 -6.28
N PRO A 218 -14.10 -1.86 -6.52
CA PRO A 218 -13.87 -0.85 -5.48
C PRO A 218 -15.18 -0.24 -4.92
N VAL A 219 -16.18 -1.07 -4.68
CA VAL A 219 -17.44 -0.68 -4.05
C VAL A 219 -17.30 -0.85 -2.54
N ARG A 220 -17.48 0.23 -1.78
CA ARG A 220 -17.42 0.20 -0.31
C ARG A 220 -18.55 -0.65 0.28
N THR A 221 -18.21 -1.43 1.30
CA THR A 221 -19.18 -2.20 2.09
C THR A 221 -20.23 -1.30 2.76
N MET A 222 -21.42 -1.81 2.92
CA MET A 222 -22.47 -1.16 3.72
C MET A 222 -22.30 -1.41 5.23
N ASN A 223 -21.39 -2.31 5.64
CA ASN A 223 -21.16 -2.63 7.04
C ASN A 223 -20.53 -1.45 7.81
N PRO A 224 -21.28 -0.79 8.72
CA PRO A 224 -20.81 0.39 9.41
C PRO A 224 -19.65 0.10 10.38
N PHE A 225 -19.55 -1.13 10.90
CA PHE A 225 -18.48 -1.51 11.81
C PHE A 225 -17.14 -1.59 11.08
N LEU A 226 -17.10 -2.18 9.88
CA LEU A 226 -15.88 -2.23 9.08
C LEU A 226 -15.44 -0.83 8.66
N ARG A 227 -16.37 0.03 8.26
CA ARG A 227 -16.08 1.42 7.90
C ARG A 227 -15.51 2.21 9.08
N ARG A 228 -16.12 2.07 10.28
CA ARG A 228 -15.62 2.73 11.48
C ARG A 228 -14.26 2.21 11.92
N TYR A 229 -14.01 0.91 11.77
CA TYR A 229 -12.70 0.32 12.04
C TYR A 229 -11.64 0.93 11.12
N GLN A 230 -11.91 1.02 9.80
CA GLN A 230 -10.99 1.64 8.84
C GLN A 230 -10.69 3.11 9.17
N SER A 231 -11.72 3.89 9.51
CA SER A 231 -11.54 5.28 9.94
C SER A 231 -10.63 5.39 11.17
N GLY A 232 -10.78 4.50 12.15
CA GLY A 232 -9.88 4.44 13.32
C GLY A 232 -8.43 4.13 12.94
N ILE A 233 -8.20 3.23 11.98
CA ILE A 233 -6.87 2.91 11.47
C ILE A 233 -6.27 4.13 10.74
N ASN A 234 -7.06 4.83 9.92
CA ASN A 234 -6.62 6.02 9.20
C ASN A 234 -6.21 7.14 10.18
N GLN A 235 -6.98 7.33 11.25
CA GLN A 235 -6.62 8.29 12.29
C GLN A 235 -5.27 7.96 12.96
N ILE A 236 -5.01 6.68 13.23
CA ILE A 236 -3.75 6.24 13.84
C ILE A 236 -2.56 6.46 12.88
N PHE A 237 -2.75 6.22 11.59
CA PHE A 237 -1.65 6.21 10.62
C PHE A 237 -1.39 7.55 9.95
N TYR A 238 -2.41 8.38 9.79
CA TYR A 238 -2.35 9.65 9.07
C TYR A 238 -2.78 10.86 9.90
N GLY A 239 -3.23 10.66 11.13
CA GLY A 239 -3.73 11.75 12.00
C GLY A 239 -5.09 12.29 11.59
N ASN A 240 -5.69 11.78 10.52
CA ASN A 240 -6.93 12.26 9.95
C ASN A 240 -7.93 11.10 9.76
N PRO A 241 -9.09 11.10 10.47
CA PRO A 241 -10.16 10.15 10.16
C PRO A 241 -10.86 10.58 8.86
N ASP A 242 -11.09 9.65 7.95
CA ASP A 242 -11.95 9.86 6.76
C ASP A 242 -13.38 10.22 7.16
#